data_7303755c268360fbdfe5976afb002b7a
#
_entry.id   7303755c268360fbdfe5976afb002b7a
#
_cell.length_a   1.000
_cell.length_b   1.000
_cell.length_c   1.000
_cell.angle_alpha   90.00
_cell.angle_beta   90.00
_cell.angle_gamma   90.00
#
_symmetry.space_group_name_H-M   'P 1'
#
loop_
_entity.id
_entity.type
_entity.pdbx_description
1 polymer ?
#
loop_
_entity_poly.entity_id
_entity_poly.type
_entity_poly.pdbx_seq_one_letter_code
_entity_poly.pdbx_strand_id
1 'polypeptide(L)'
;MEREIGSFYIEGYNFDTKTYDNKENTLLLVIDLQEKLMPAIYESEKIIKNSKTLLKVFEMYGIKKIATEQYPKGLGQSVDEIKENLDDEHIFSKTSFDAITDEVSSYLKENKITNVIITGAETHICVYQTVRRLLFEGYKVFVVEDAVSSFNKEQKDLGLKAMSDMGASLVNTEMLMFDLASDAKDENFKEISKMVKNLRK
;
A
#
# COMPACT_ATOMS: atom_id res chain seq x y z
N MET A 1 -33.02 -11.53 23.61
CA MET A 1 -31.82 -11.77 24.42
C MET A 1 -30.62 -11.63 23.49
N GLU A 2 -30.21 -10.37 23.29
CA GLU A 2 -29.05 -10.01 22.48
C GLU A 2 -27.80 -10.40 23.28
N ARG A 3 -26.96 -11.23 22.68
CA ARG A 3 -25.63 -11.51 23.25
C ARG A 3 -24.71 -10.38 22.83
N GLU A 4 -24.38 -9.47 23.76
CA GLU A 4 -23.22 -8.61 23.63
C GLU A 4 -21.97 -9.50 23.53
N ILE A 5 -21.34 -9.50 22.37
CA ILE A 5 -19.98 -10.04 22.21
C ILE A 5 -19.07 -9.00 22.84
N GLY A 6 -18.57 -9.30 24.04
CA GLY A 6 -17.70 -8.41 24.78
C GLY A 6 -16.46 -8.07 23.96
N SER A 7 -16.16 -6.77 23.87
CA SER A 7 -14.89 -6.29 23.34
C SER A 7 -13.76 -6.72 24.25
N PHE A 8 -12.88 -7.58 23.77
CA PHE A 8 -11.62 -7.88 24.44
C PHE A 8 -10.64 -6.74 24.19
N TYR A 9 -10.38 -5.93 25.19
CA TYR A 9 -9.27 -4.98 25.18
C TYR A 9 -8.01 -5.71 25.65
N ILE A 10 -7.06 -5.94 24.73
CA ILE A 10 -5.66 -6.16 25.11
C ILE A 10 -5.02 -4.78 25.04
N GLU A 11 -4.46 -4.29 26.15
CA GLU A 11 -3.82 -2.95 26.23
C GLU A 11 -2.82 -2.79 25.07
N GLY A 12 -3.10 -1.85 24.15
CA GLY A 12 -2.26 -1.57 22.97
C GLY A 12 -2.73 -2.15 21.64
N TYR A 13 -3.76 -3.00 21.57
CA TYR A 13 -4.33 -3.51 20.32
C TYR A 13 -5.80 -3.18 20.21
N ASN A 14 -6.13 -2.25 19.32
CA ASN A 14 -7.51 -2.01 18.93
C ASN A 14 -7.86 -3.00 17.81
N PHE A 15 -8.48 -4.13 18.15
CA PHE A 15 -9.08 -5.04 17.16
C PHE A 15 -10.38 -4.40 16.66
N ASP A 16 -10.28 -3.42 15.80
CA ASP A 16 -11.40 -3.00 14.98
C ASP A 16 -11.64 -4.11 13.96
N THR A 17 -12.81 -4.72 13.96
CA THR A 17 -13.13 -5.89 13.13
C THR A 17 -13.22 -5.57 11.65
N LYS A 18 -13.05 -4.30 11.28
CA LYS A 18 -13.01 -3.83 9.89
C LYS A 18 -11.72 -3.07 9.63
N THR A 19 -10.86 -3.67 8.84
CA THR A 19 -9.57 -3.07 8.42
C THR A 19 -9.78 -1.72 7.71
N TYR A 20 -10.97 -1.50 7.10
CA TYR A 20 -11.30 -0.32 6.30
C TYR A 20 -12.65 0.28 6.65
N ASP A 21 -12.84 0.66 7.90
CA ASP A 21 -14.09 1.30 8.34
C ASP A 21 -14.38 2.62 7.61
N ASN A 22 -13.36 3.21 6.98
CA ASN A 22 -13.52 4.47 6.26
C ASN A 22 -12.66 4.51 4.99
N LYS A 23 -13.26 4.13 3.85
CA LYS A 23 -12.63 4.21 2.51
C LYS A 23 -12.19 5.64 2.18
N GLU A 24 -12.92 6.65 2.64
CA GLU A 24 -12.64 8.08 2.36
C GLU A 24 -11.33 8.56 3.01
N ASN A 25 -10.94 7.98 4.15
CA ASN A 25 -9.73 8.32 4.89
C ASN A 25 -8.59 7.32 4.65
N THR A 26 -8.71 6.51 3.61
CA THR A 26 -7.71 5.51 3.20
C THR A 26 -7.00 5.97 1.94
N LEU A 27 -5.69 5.74 1.89
CA LEU A 27 -4.83 6.03 0.75
C LEU A 27 -4.00 4.80 0.36
N LEU A 28 -3.89 4.53 -0.94
CA LEU A 28 -2.86 3.66 -1.52
C LEU A 28 -1.65 4.51 -1.91
N LEU A 29 -0.51 4.24 -1.28
CA LEU A 29 0.79 4.85 -1.59
C LEU A 29 1.69 3.83 -2.30
N VAL A 30 2.00 4.09 -3.57
CA VAL A 30 2.95 3.31 -4.37
C VAL A 30 4.31 3.96 -4.32
N ILE A 31 5.33 3.28 -3.77
CA ILE A 31 6.66 3.84 -3.55
C ILE A 31 7.63 3.35 -4.63
N ASP A 32 8.13 4.27 -5.45
CA ASP A 32 9.34 4.15 -6.28
C ASP A 32 9.38 2.92 -7.22
N LEU A 33 8.26 2.53 -7.82
CA LEU A 33 8.23 1.48 -8.86
C LEU A 33 8.69 2.07 -10.21
N GLN A 34 10.02 2.32 -10.35
CA GLN A 34 10.62 3.09 -11.45
C GLN A 34 11.39 2.23 -12.45
N GLU A 35 11.43 2.68 -13.72
CA GLU A 35 11.99 1.97 -14.88
C GLU A 35 13.40 1.41 -14.66
N LYS A 36 14.30 2.20 -14.06
CA LYS A 36 15.70 1.80 -13.85
C LYS A 36 15.95 1.07 -12.52
N LEU A 37 15.00 1.15 -11.58
CA LEU A 37 15.08 0.44 -10.31
C LEU A 37 14.57 -1.00 -10.44
N MET A 38 13.43 -1.17 -11.10
CA MET A 38 12.72 -2.45 -11.14
C MET A 38 13.53 -3.63 -11.69
N PRO A 39 14.44 -3.47 -12.70
CA PRO A 39 15.26 -4.57 -13.17
C PRO A 39 16.20 -5.19 -12.11
N ALA A 40 16.52 -4.47 -11.03
CA ALA A 40 17.35 -4.95 -9.93
C ALA A 40 16.56 -5.54 -8.75
N ILE A 41 15.24 -5.51 -8.79
CA ILE A 41 14.36 -5.89 -7.69
C ILE A 41 13.91 -7.34 -7.80
N TYR A 42 14.02 -8.07 -6.71
CA TYR A 42 13.54 -9.45 -6.58
C TYR A 42 12.01 -9.52 -6.80
N GLU A 43 11.55 -10.44 -7.64
CA GLU A 43 10.13 -10.59 -8.03
C GLU A 43 9.49 -9.29 -8.56
N SER A 44 10.24 -8.45 -9.30
CA SER A 44 9.76 -7.14 -9.77
C SER A 44 8.45 -7.21 -10.56
N GLU A 45 8.30 -8.17 -11.46
CA GLU A 45 7.06 -8.35 -12.25
C GLU A 45 5.84 -8.62 -11.36
N LYS A 46 6.03 -9.39 -10.28
CA LYS A 46 4.95 -9.70 -9.33
C LYS A 46 4.51 -8.46 -8.57
N ILE A 47 5.44 -7.67 -8.03
CA ILE A 47 5.07 -6.47 -7.28
C ILE A 47 4.46 -5.40 -8.17
N ILE A 48 4.90 -5.25 -9.42
CA ILE A 48 4.28 -4.37 -10.42
C ILE A 48 2.85 -4.85 -10.71
N LYS A 49 2.66 -6.14 -11.00
CA LYS A 49 1.34 -6.74 -11.27
C LYS A 49 0.38 -6.55 -10.10
N ASN A 50 0.84 -6.78 -8.87
CA ASN A 50 0.02 -6.65 -7.67
C ASN A 50 -0.32 -5.18 -7.39
N SER A 51 0.64 -4.26 -7.47
CA SER A 51 0.42 -2.82 -7.29
C SER A 51 -0.56 -2.25 -8.34
N LYS A 52 -0.38 -2.61 -9.62
CA LYS A 52 -1.31 -2.27 -10.70
C LYS A 52 -2.74 -2.76 -10.40
N THR A 53 -2.85 -4.00 -9.91
CA THR A 53 -4.16 -4.59 -9.58
C THR A 53 -4.82 -3.80 -8.45
N LEU A 54 -4.06 -3.46 -7.40
CA LEU A 54 -4.58 -2.65 -6.29
C LEU A 54 -4.98 -1.25 -6.75
N LEU A 55 -4.19 -0.58 -7.60
CA LEU A 55 -4.55 0.72 -8.17
C LEU A 55 -5.93 0.69 -8.84
N LYS A 56 -6.21 -0.36 -9.63
CA LYS A 56 -7.51 -0.55 -10.29
C LYS A 56 -8.64 -0.84 -9.31
N VAL A 57 -8.38 -1.70 -8.33
CA VAL A 57 -9.38 -2.03 -7.30
C VAL A 57 -9.72 -0.81 -6.47
N PHE A 58 -8.73 -0.02 -6.09
CA PHE A 58 -8.94 1.20 -5.30
C PHE A 58 -9.72 2.26 -6.09
N GLU A 59 -9.48 2.37 -7.40
CA GLU A 59 -10.30 3.19 -8.30
C GLU A 59 -11.78 2.78 -8.28
N MET A 60 -12.07 1.48 -8.39
CA MET A 60 -13.44 0.95 -8.37
C MET A 60 -14.20 1.32 -7.08
N TYR A 61 -13.49 1.51 -5.98
CA TYR A 61 -14.08 1.90 -4.68
C TYR A 61 -13.92 3.39 -4.34
N GLY A 62 -13.40 4.20 -5.26
CA GLY A 62 -13.20 5.64 -5.07
C GLY A 62 -12.16 5.97 -3.98
N ILE A 63 -11.23 5.06 -3.70
CA ILE A 63 -10.16 5.26 -2.72
C ILE A 63 -8.99 6.01 -3.35
N LYS A 64 -8.45 6.99 -2.62
CA LYS A 64 -7.34 7.82 -3.09
C LYS A 64 -6.07 7.02 -3.32
N LYS A 65 -5.31 7.42 -4.34
CA LYS A 65 -4.08 6.75 -4.78
C LYS A 65 -3.04 7.80 -5.11
N ILE A 66 -1.80 7.59 -4.69
CA ILE A 66 -0.65 8.38 -5.10
C ILE A 66 0.57 7.49 -5.31
N ALA A 67 1.56 7.98 -6.06
CA ALA A 67 2.87 7.35 -6.17
C ALA A 67 3.99 8.33 -5.86
N THR A 68 5.17 7.79 -5.55
CA THR A 68 6.41 8.56 -5.46
C THR A 68 7.46 8.08 -6.45
N GLU A 69 8.34 9.01 -6.84
CA GLU A 69 9.50 8.76 -7.69
C GLU A 69 10.76 9.27 -7.02
N GLN A 70 11.65 8.34 -6.66
CA GLN A 70 12.97 8.66 -6.13
C GLN A 70 13.87 9.19 -7.23
N TYR A 71 14.32 10.44 -7.11
CA TYR A 71 15.28 11.05 -8.02
C TYR A 71 15.06 10.68 -9.50
N PRO A 72 13.94 11.08 -10.13
CA PRO A 72 13.54 10.59 -11.46
C PRO A 72 14.57 10.88 -12.57
N LYS A 73 15.42 11.92 -12.43
CA LYS A 73 16.55 12.16 -13.34
C LYS A 73 17.55 11.00 -13.36
N GLY A 74 17.69 10.27 -12.24
CA GLY A 74 18.57 9.12 -12.12
C GLY A 74 17.85 7.79 -12.41
N LEU A 75 16.73 7.54 -11.73
CA LEU A 75 16.02 6.24 -11.73
C LEU A 75 14.94 6.12 -12.82
N GLY A 76 14.68 7.17 -13.60
CA GLY A 76 13.60 7.20 -14.56
C GLY A 76 12.24 7.48 -13.89
N GLN A 77 11.19 7.42 -14.67
CA GLN A 77 9.81 7.58 -14.21
C GLN A 77 9.28 6.25 -13.66
N SER A 78 8.12 6.29 -13.04
CA SER A 78 7.35 5.09 -12.69
C SER A 78 7.12 4.26 -13.95
N VAL A 79 7.10 2.93 -13.81
CA VAL A 79 6.81 2.03 -14.92
C VAL A 79 5.40 2.30 -15.48
N ASP A 80 5.20 2.02 -16.77
CA ASP A 80 3.94 2.35 -17.47
C ASP A 80 2.72 1.74 -16.77
N GLU A 81 2.85 0.53 -16.22
CA GLU A 81 1.78 -0.14 -15.49
C GLU A 81 1.26 0.65 -14.27
N ILE A 82 2.08 1.50 -13.69
CA ILE A 82 1.72 2.36 -12.56
C ILE A 82 1.19 3.69 -13.08
N LYS A 83 1.90 4.33 -14.01
CA LYS A 83 1.52 5.64 -14.58
C LYS A 83 0.14 5.62 -15.24
N GLU A 84 -0.19 4.58 -15.99
CA GLU A 84 -1.49 4.44 -16.66
C GLU A 84 -2.70 4.39 -15.69
N ASN A 85 -2.46 4.23 -14.40
CA ASN A 85 -3.49 4.11 -13.35
C ASN A 85 -3.47 5.28 -12.35
N LEU A 86 -2.73 6.34 -12.66
CA LEU A 86 -2.60 7.57 -11.85
C LEU A 86 -2.56 8.79 -12.76
N ASP A 87 -3.13 9.90 -12.28
CA ASP A 87 -2.94 11.20 -12.92
C ASP A 87 -1.56 11.76 -12.53
N ASP A 88 -0.94 12.55 -13.41
CA ASP A 88 0.41 13.11 -13.18
C ASP A 88 0.50 13.92 -11.88
N GLU A 89 -0.57 14.62 -11.50
CA GLU A 89 -0.65 15.39 -10.24
C GLU A 89 -0.61 14.53 -8.97
N HIS A 90 -0.79 13.22 -9.10
CA HIS A 90 -0.73 12.23 -8.02
C HIS A 90 0.60 11.46 -7.99
N ILE A 91 1.61 11.90 -8.77
CA ILE A 91 2.97 11.33 -8.78
C ILE A 91 3.94 12.37 -8.24
N PHE A 92 4.50 12.12 -7.06
CA PHE A 92 5.37 13.06 -6.34
C PHE A 92 6.84 12.67 -6.46
N SER A 93 7.68 13.59 -6.96
CA SER A 93 9.13 13.38 -7.00
C SER A 93 9.78 13.66 -5.64
N LYS A 94 10.76 12.86 -5.25
CA LYS A 94 11.50 13.02 -4.00
C LYS A 94 12.99 12.75 -4.14
N THR A 95 13.79 13.28 -3.23
CA THR A 95 15.22 12.96 -3.05
C THR A 95 15.49 12.23 -1.74
N SER A 96 14.65 12.42 -0.73
CA SER A 96 14.66 11.62 0.51
C SER A 96 14.26 10.18 0.27
N PHE A 97 14.74 9.25 1.08
CA PHE A 97 14.26 7.87 1.03
C PHE A 97 12.85 7.72 1.62
N ASP A 98 12.54 8.49 2.66
CA ASP A 98 11.18 8.66 3.18
C ASP A 98 10.27 9.31 2.11
N ALA A 99 9.12 8.72 1.85
CA ALA A 99 8.14 9.22 0.87
C ALA A 99 7.26 10.35 1.40
N ILE A 100 7.32 10.67 2.70
CA ILE A 100 6.49 11.72 3.30
C ILE A 100 7.21 13.07 3.16
N THR A 101 7.26 13.56 1.92
CA THR A 101 7.71 14.93 1.61
C THR A 101 6.68 15.94 2.11
N ASP A 102 7.00 17.25 2.02
CA ASP A 102 6.05 18.30 2.39
C ASP A 102 4.77 18.24 1.55
N GLU A 103 4.89 17.94 0.25
CA GLU A 103 3.76 17.79 -0.67
C GLU A 103 2.90 16.57 -0.29
N VAL A 104 3.51 15.41 -0.07
CA VAL A 104 2.78 14.20 0.36
C VAL A 104 2.15 14.41 1.73
N SER A 105 2.86 15.03 2.70
CA SER A 105 2.31 15.36 4.01
C SER A 105 1.09 16.30 3.91
N SER A 106 1.16 17.31 3.04
CA SER A 106 0.02 18.21 2.78
C SER A 106 -1.15 17.45 2.18
N TYR A 107 -0.91 16.60 1.18
CA TYR A 107 -1.94 15.76 0.57
C TYR A 107 -2.64 14.87 1.60
N LEU A 108 -1.88 14.20 2.49
CA LEU A 108 -2.46 13.35 3.54
C LEU A 108 -3.39 14.15 4.48
N LYS A 109 -2.97 15.35 4.90
CA LYS A 109 -3.73 16.21 5.83
C LYS A 109 -4.99 16.77 5.18
N GLU A 110 -4.89 17.33 3.98
CA GLU A 110 -5.99 17.91 3.22
C GLU A 110 -7.08 16.90 2.93
N ASN A 111 -6.70 15.66 2.64
CA ASN A 111 -7.60 14.56 2.38
C ASN A 111 -8.01 13.78 3.65
N LYS A 112 -7.60 14.23 4.84
CA LYS A 112 -7.94 13.63 6.15
C LYS A 112 -7.61 12.13 6.21
N ILE A 113 -6.49 11.74 5.59
CA ILE A 113 -6.06 10.34 5.58
C ILE A 113 -5.70 9.91 6.99
N THR A 114 -6.12 8.71 7.36
CA THR A 114 -5.78 8.06 8.63
C THR A 114 -5.20 6.66 8.42
N ASN A 115 -5.50 6.03 7.28
CA ASN A 115 -5.05 4.70 6.92
C ASN A 115 -4.20 4.79 5.64
N VAL A 116 -2.98 4.28 5.69
CA VAL A 116 -2.08 4.24 4.52
C VAL A 116 -1.72 2.81 4.18
N ILE A 117 -2.05 2.41 2.96
CA ILE A 117 -1.71 1.10 2.41
C ILE A 117 -0.51 1.31 1.49
N ILE A 118 0.54 0.50 1.68
CA ILE A 118 1.84 0.71 1.05
C ILE A 118 2.21 -0.46 0.15
N THR A 119 2.57 -0.14 -1.08
CA THR A 119 3.26 -1.01 -2.04
C THR A 119 4.54 -0.34 -2.52
N GLY A 120 5.46 -1.07 -3.16
CA GLY A 120 6.64 -0.46 -3.80
C GLY A 120 7.99 -1.06 -3.40
N ALA A 121 9.05 -0.27 -3.63
CA ALA A 121 10.45 -0.67 -3.45
C ALA A 121 11.31 0.49 -2.88
N GLU A 122 12.43 0.24 -2.19
CA GLU A 122 12.81 -1.07 -1.66
C GLU A 122 12.27 -1.26 -0.25
N THR A 123 11.81 -2.47 0.06
CA THR A 123 11.16 -2.81 1.34
C THR A 123 11.99 -2.36 2.56
N HIS A 124 13.31 -2.57 2.54
CA HIS A 124 14.22 -2.27 3.64
C HIS A 124 14.78 -0.84 3.64
N ILE A 125 14.46 -0.01 2.63
CA ILE A 125 14.94 1.38 2.51
C ILE A 125 13.75 2.34 2.47
N CYS A 126 13.24 2.67 1.29
CA CYS A 126 12.20 3.69 1.13
C CYS A 126 10.89 3.30 1.81
N VAL A 127 10.44 2.06 1.64
CA VAL A 127 9.23 1.54 2.29
C VAL A 127 9.40 1.55 3.81
N TYR A 128 10.49 0.99 4.33
CA TYR A 128 10.77 0.96 5.77
C TYR A 128 10.80 2.36 6.41
N GLN A 129 11.51 3.33 5.79
CA GLN A 129 11.60 4.68 6.34
C GLN A 129 10.25 5.40 6.33
N THR A 130 9.47 5.20 5.26
CA THR A 130 8.12 5.76 5.13
C THR A 130 7.16 5.18 6.17
N VAL A 131 7.17 3.85 6.34
CA VAL A 131 6.35 3.18 7.36
C VAL A 131 6.67 3.68 8.75
N ARG A 132 7.97 3.75 9.10
CA ARG A 132 8.43 4.27 10.39
C ARG A 132 7.93 5.69 10.64
N ARG A 133 8.00 6.56 9.64
CA ARG A 133 7.54 7.95 9.72
C ARG A 133 6.03 8.02 9.92
N LEU A 134 5.25 7.29 9.14
CA LEU A 134 3.79 7.27 9.24
C LEU A 134 3.31 6.74 10.59
N LEU A 135 3.90 5.66 11.10
CA LEU A 135 3.57 5.12 12.42
C LEU A 135 3.89 6.13 13.53
N PHE A 136 5.04 6.84 13.45
CA PHE A 136 5.41 7.89 14.39
C PHE A 136 4.41 9.06 14.37
N GLU A 137 3.85 9.39 13.22
CA GLU A 137 2.82 10.44 13.06
C GLU A 137 1.40 9.96 13.40
N GLY A 138 1.22 8.70 13.79
CA GLY A 138 -0.04 8.15 14.28
C GLY A 138 -0.98 7.60 13.20
N TYR A 139 -0.50 7.41 11.96
CA TYR A 139 -1.27 6.74 10.90
C TYR A 139 -1.38 5.24 11.18
N LYS A 140 -2.50 4.63 10.81
CA LYS A 140 -2.61 3.18 10.66
C LYS A 140 -1.94 2.77 9.34
N VAL A 141 -0.96 1.87 9.40
CA VAL A 141 -0.15 1.50 8.24
C VAL A 141 -0.30 0.03 7.90
N PHE A 142 -0.62 -0.26 6.65
CA PHE A 142 -0.76 -1.59 6.09
C PHE A 142 0.28 -1.79 4.99
N VAL A 143 1.19 -2.74 5.16
CA VAL A 143 2.20 -3.08 4.16
C VAL A 143 1.75 -4.31 3.40
N VAL A 144 1.67 -4.19 2.07
CA VAL A 144 1.24 -5.29 1.20
C VAL A 144 2.44 -6.17 0.88
N GLU A 145 2.61 -7.27 1.62
CA GLU A 145 3.81 -8.11 1.59
C GLU A 145 4.16 -8.69 0.21
N ASP A 146 3.14 -8.95 -0.62
CA ASP A 146 3.29 -9.48 -1.97
C ASP A 146 3.32 -8.40 -3.06
N ALA A 147 3.28 -7.11 -2.65
CA ALA A 147 3.41 -5.94 -3.51
C ALA A 147 4.56 -5.00 -3.08
N VAL A 148 5.43 -5.43 -2.15
CA VAL A 148 6.70 -4.79 -1.82
C VAL A 148 7.86 -5.75 -2.07
N SER A 149 9.04 -5.23 -2.44
CA SER A 149 10.25 -6.05 -2.57
C SER A 149 11.52 -5.22 -2.44
N SER A 150 12.65 -5.91 -2.44
CA SER A 150 14.00 -5.38 -2.37
C SER A 150 14.87 -6.06 -3.44
N PHE A 151 16.19 -5.75 -3.49
CA PHE A 151 17.10 -6.37 -4.44
C PHE A 151 17.25 -7.89 -4.23
N ASN A 152 16.96 -8.42 -3.04
CA ASN A 152 16.90 -9.85 -2.74
C ASN A 152 15.83 -10.16 -1.68
N LYS A 153 15.56 -11.46 -1.51
CA LYS A 153 14.53 -11.94 -0.58
C LYS A 153 14.89 -11.66 0.89
N GLU A 154 16.16 -11.78 1.28
CA GLU A 154 16.61 -11.59 2.65
C GLU A 154 16.34 -10.16 3.13
N GLN A 155 16.61 -9.17 2.28
CA GLN A 155 16.36 -7.76 2.61
C GLN A 155 14.86 -7.43 2.61
N LYS A 156 14.08 -8.05 1.73
CA LYS A 156 12.63 -7.96 1.76
C LYS A 156 12.09 -8.48 3.09
N ASP A 157 12.46 -9.71 3.47
CA ASP A 157 11.96 -10.36 4.69
C ASP A 157 12.38 -9.59 5.96
N LEU A 158 13.63 -9.10 6.00
CA LEU A 158 14.12 -8.27 7.11
C LEU A 158 13.31 -6.97 7.24
N GLY A 159 13.06 -6.28 6.11
CA GLY A 159 12.26 -5.05 6.09
C GLY A 159 10.83 -5.29 6.56
N LEU A 160 10.17 -6.34 6.07
CA LEU A 160 8.81 -6.73 6.48
C LEU A 160 8.74 -7.02 7.98
N LYS A 161 9.70 -7.82 8.50
CA LYS A 161 9.76 -8.11 9.92
C LYS A 161 9.94 -6.85 10.76
N ALA A 162 10.87 -5.99 10.39
CA ALA A 162 11.14 -4.75 11.12
C ALA A 162 9.90 -3.82 11.17
N MET A 163 9.16 -3.70 10.06
CA MET A 163 7.94 -2.90 9.99
C MET A 163 6.80 -3.51 10.83
N SER A 164 6.65 -4.83 10.82
CA SER A 164 5.69 -5.54 11.68
C SER A 164 6.00 -5.33 13.16
N ASP A 165 7.29 -5.46 13.55
CA ASP A 165 7.73 -5.24 14.93
C ASP A 165 7.49 -3.79 15.41
N MET A 166 7.43 -2.82 14.50
CA MET A 166 7.07 -1.42 14.79
C MET A 166 5.57 -1.16 14.87
N GLY A 167 4.71 -2.13 14.52
CA GLY A 167 3.26 -2.01 14.58
C GLY A 167 2.56 -1.82 13.24
N ALA A 168 3.24 -1.95 12.10
CA ALA A 168 2.58 -2.01 10.80
C ALA A 168 1.85 -3.36 10.63
N SER A 169 0.65 -3.33 10.07
CA SER A 169 -0.10 -4.53 9.71
C SER A 169 0.43 -5.08 8.38
N LEU A 170 0.83 -6.35 8.35
CA LEU A 170 1.16 -7.03 7.10
C LEU A 170 -0.12 -7.64 6.52
N VAL A 171 -0.37 -7.34 5.26
CA VAL A 171 -1.51 -7.86 4.48
C VAL A 171 -0.99 -8.29 3.10
N ASN A 172 -1.81 -9.02 2.35
CA ASN A 172 -1.49 -9.28 0.94
C ASN A 172 -2.57 -8.70 0.01
N THR A 173 -2.27 -8.69 -1.28
CA THR A 173 -3.14 -8.13 -2.31
C THR A 173 -4.54 -8.74 -2.27
N GLU A 174 -4.65 -10.07 -2.13
CA GLU A 174 -5.92 -10.78 -2.12
C GLU A 174 -6.75 -10.47 -0.86
N MET A 175 -6.12 -10.37 0.32
CA MET A 175 -6.79 -9.96 1.56
C MET A 175 -7.45 -8.59 1.39
N LEU A 176 -6.71 -7.59 0.88
CA LEU A 176 -7.23 -6.25 0.64
C LEU A 176 -8.41 -6.24 -0.33
N MET A 177 -8.32 -7.00 -1.42
CA MET A 177 -9.37 -7.07 -2.42
C MET A 177 -10.68 -7.62 -1.85
N PHE A 178 -10.61 -8.64 -1.00
CA PHE A 178 -11.79 -9.20 -0.36
C PHE A 178 -12.29 -8.38 0.82
N ASP A 179 -11.42 -7.71 1.57
CA ASP A 179 -11.82 -6.75 2.60
C ASP A 179 -12.63 -5.59 2.01
N LEU A 180 -12.23 -5.09 0.83
CA LEU A 180 -12.95 -4.01 0.14
C LEU A 180 -14.30 -4.46 -0.38
N ALA A 181 -14.39 -5.66 -0.96
CA ALA A 181 -15.64 -6.25 -1.42
C ALA A 181 -16.56 -6.64 -0.26
N SER A 182 -15.99 -7.10 0.85
CA SER A 182 -16.63 -7.51 2.11
C SER A 182 -17.79 -8.53 2.02
N ASP A 183 -18.53 -8.59 0.92
CA ASP A 183 -19.66 -9.49 0.68
C ASP A 183 -19.72 -9.91 -0.79
N ALA A 184 -20.13 -11.17 -1.05
CA ALA A 184 -20.31 -11.69 -2.40
C ALA A 184 -21.45 -10.98 -3.19
N LYS A 185 -22.26 -10.14 -2.53
CA LYS A 185 -23.28 -9.29 -3.13
C LYS A 185 -22.77 -7.91 -3.53
N ASP A 186 -21.52 -7.58 -3.21
CA ASP A 186 -20.87 -6.33 -3.63
C ASP A 186 -20.91 -6.22 -5.17
N GLU A 187 -21.26 -5.03 -5.68
CA GLU A 187 -21.40 -4.79 -7.11
C GLU A 187 -20.10 -5.08 -7.90
N ASN A 188 -18.95 -4.92 -7.28
CA ASN A 188 -17.63 -5.16 -7.87
C ASN A 188 -17.13 -6.61 -7.68
N PHE A 189 -17.81 -7.44 -6.90
CA PHE A 189 -17.35 -8.79 -6.51
C PHE A 189 -16.99 -9.68 -7.72
N LYS A 190 -17.77 -9.62 -8.79
CA LYS A 190 -17.50 -10.41 -10.01
C LYS A 190 -16.16 -10.04 -10.65
N GLU A 191 -15.86 -8.74 -10.75
CA GLU A 191 -14.61 -8.26 -11.33
C GLU A 191 -13.43 -8.55 -10.41
N ILE A 192 -13.58 -8.35 -9.09
CA ILE A 192 -12.59 -8.74 -8.09
C ILE A 192 -12.25 -10.23 -8.20
N SER A 193 -13.25 -11.10 -8.24
CA SER A 193 -13.03 -12.55 -8.39
C SER A 193 -12.27 -12.91 -9.66
N LYS A 194 -12.49 -12.18 -10.76
CA LYS A 194 -11.75 -12.34 -12.01
C LYS A 194 -10.31 -11.88 -11.89
N MET A 195 -10.07 -10.71 -11.25
CA MET A 195 -8.73 -10.19 -11.00
C MET A 195 -7.92 -11.15 -10.11
N VAL A 196 -8.50 -11.67 -9.03
CA VAL A 196 -7.86 -12.68 -8.16
C VAL A 196 -7.47 -13.94 -8.94
N LYS A 197 -8.35 -14.46 -9.79
CA LYS A 197 -8.00 -15.61 -10.65
C LYS A 197 -6.81 -15.32 -11.58
N ASN A 198 -6.66 -14.08 -12.03
CA ASN A 198 -5.53 -13.65 -12.87
C ASN A 198 -4.24 -13.49 -12.04
N LEU A 199 -4.33 -13.06 -10.79
CA LEU A 199 -3.16 -12.98 -9.89
C LEU A 199 -2.58 -14.35 -9.57
N ARG A 200 -3.42 -15.38 -9.46
CA ARG A 200 -3.04 -16.76 -9.12
C ARG A 200 -2.43 -17.56 -10.27
N LYS A 201 -2.40 -17.01 -11.50
CA LYS A 201 -1.73 -17.59 -12.68
C LYS A 201 -0.30 -17.12 -12.79
#